data_615d95b70331f416a99df4ab2f1ca911
#
_entry.id   615d95b70331f416a99df4ab2f1ca911
#
_cell.length_a   1.000
_cell.length_b   1.000
_cell.length_c   1.000
_cell.angle_alpha   90.00
_cell.angle_beta   90.00
_cell.angle_gamma   90.00
#
_symmetry.space_group_name_H-M   'P 1'
#
loop_
_entity.id
_entity.type
_entity.pdbx_description
1 polymer ?
#
loop_
_entity_poly.entity_id
_entity_poly.type
_entity_poly.pdbx_seq_one_letter_code
_entity_poly.pdbx_strand_id
1 'polypeptide(L)'
;MKVKIAFSTLACPDWAWSDIYSMAKDFKFDGIELRGLGNEIFSVKAKPFTDEQLPATVEKLRSLNLEIPCISSGACLKFKDRFAEAENEVTEYARLANKLGASYIRILADLAPAPDGEVDDDYIVDSLKKLVPIAEENNVTLLVETNGVYCDTARLARVLDKVRSRKVGAI
;
A
#
# COMPACT_ATOMS: atom_id res chain seq x y z
N MET A 1 -20.49 -1.26 15.09
CA MET A 1 -19.66 -1.61 13.92
C MET A 1 -18.65 -2.65 14.35
N LYS A 2 -18.57 -3.82 13.69
CA LYS A 2 -17.56 -4.84 14.02
C LYS A 2 -16.20 -4.37 13.48
N VAL A 3 -15.16 -4.37 14.30
CA VAL A 3 -13.78 -4.12 13.86
C VAL A 3 -13.35 -5.31 13.00
N LYS A 4 -12.82 -5.04 11.81
CA LYS A 4 -12.20 -6.05 10.94
C LYS A 4 -10.71 -6.13 11.26
N ILE A 5 -10.16 -7.34 11.21
CA ILE A 5 -8.74 -7.60 11.48
C ILE A 5 -8.10 -8.19 10.24
N ALA A 6 -6.99 -7.61 9.81
CA ALA A 6 -6.15 -8.12 8.74
C ALA A 6 -4.72 -8.35 9.25
N PHE A 7 -3.96 -9.23 8.60
CA PHE A 7 -2.53 -9.36 8.83
C PHE A 7 -1.77 -9.07 7.53
N SER A 8 -0.49 -8.75 7.66
CA SER A 8 0.37 -8.42 6.52
C SER A 8 1.17 -9.63 6.06
N THR A 9 1.31 -9.82 4.74
CA THR A 9 2.22 -10.81 4.16
C THR A 9 3.68 -10.56 4.52
N LEU A 10 4.03 -9.37 5.00
CA LEU A 10 5.34 -9.06 5.56
C LEU A 10 5.72 -9.98 6.74
N ALA A 11 4.73 -10.48 7.49
CA ALA A 11 4.96 -11.40 8.61
C ALA A 11 5.33 -12.83 8.16
N CYS A 12 5.10 -13.17 6.89
CA CYS A 12 5.32 -14.52 6.35
C CYS A 12 5.88 -14.48 4.91
N PRO A 13 7.06 -13.85 4.69
CA PRO A 13 7.59 -13.58 3.36
C PRO A 13 7.85 -14.86 2.54
N ASP A 14 8.15 -15.97 3.20
CA ASP A 14 8.49 -17.24 2.53
C ASP A 14 7.28 -18.15 2.29
N TRP A 15 6.07 -17.70 2.67
CA TRP A 15 4.88 -18.55 2.54
C TRP A 15 4.30 -18.51 1.13
N ALA A 16 3.79 -19.66 0.69
CA ALA A 16 3.01 -19.72 -0.53
C ALA A 16 1.66 -19.00 -0.35
N TRP A 17 1.12 -18.44 -1.43
CA TRP A 17 -0.18 -17.76 -1.39
C TRP A 17 -1.30 -18.63 -0.81
N SER A 18 -1.29 -19.94 -1.14
CA SER A 18 -2.23 -20.92 -0.59
C SER A 18 -2.18 -21.02 0.94
N ASP A 19 -1.00 -20.94 1.53
CA ASP A 19 -0.82 -21.06 2.97
C ASP A 19 -1.28 -19.77 3.67
N ILE A 20 -1.01 -18.62 3.04
CA ILE A 20 -1.42 -17.30 3.54
C ILE A 20 -2.95 -17.21 3.66
N TYR A 21 -3.70 -17.49 2.60
CA TYR A 21 -5.15 -17.38 2.66
C TYR A 21 -5.80 -18.49 3.49
N SER A 22 -5.19 -19.68 3.57
CA SER A 22 -5.66 -20.77 4.42
C SER A 22 -5.51 -20.39 5.89
N MET A 23 -4.33 -19.91 6.27
CA MET A 23 -4.08 -19.40 7.63
C MET A 23 -5.01 -18.25 7.99
N ALA A 24 -5.19 -17.28 7.07
CA ALA A 24 -6.13 -16.19 7.29
C ALA A 24 -7.55 -16.70 7.63
N LYS A 25 -8.01 -17.71 6.91
CA LYS A 25 -9.30 -18.35 7.15
C LYS A 25 -9.36 -19.07 8.49
N ASP A 26 -8.34 -19.88 8.81
CA ASP A 26 -8.28 -20.71 10.01
C ASP A 26 -8.24 -19.84 11.28
N PHE A 27 -7.48 -18.74 11.25
CA PHE A 27 -7.39 -17.78 12.36
C PHE A 27 -8.49 -16.71 12.34
N LYS A 28 -9.45 -16.79 11.40
CA LYS A 28 -10.62 -15.90 11.31
C LYS A 28 -10.25 -14.42 11.10
N PHE A 29 -9.19 -14.17 10.36
CA PHE A 29 -8.93 -12.83 9.85
C PHE A 29 -10.02 -12.42 8.84
N ASP A 30 -10.30 -11.13 8.77
CA ASP A 30 -11.23 -10.55 7.81
C ASP A 30 -10.51 -10.14 6.51
N GLY A 31 -9.16 -10.02 6.54
CA GLY A 31 -8.39 -9.60 5.36
C GLY A 31 -6.89 -9.86 5.43
N ILE A 32 -6.23 -9.55 4.33
CA ILE A 32 -4.78 -9.69 4.14
C ILE A 32 -4.26 -8.39 3.54
N GLU A 33 -3.27 -7.77 4.18
CA GLU A 33 -2.48 -6.69 3.59
C GLU A 33 -1.36 -7.30 2.73
N LEU A 34 -1.24 -6.82 1.50
CA LEU A 34 -0.20 -7.30 0.59
C LEU A 34 1.07 -6.47 0.71
N ARG A 35 2.19 -7.11 1.08
CA ARG A 35 3.54 -6.51 1.10
C ARG A 35 4.55 -7.49 0.50
N GLY A 36 4.47 -7.68 -0.82
CA GLY A 36 5.23 -8.72 -1.51
C GLY A 36 4.67 -10.12 -1.26
N LEU A 37 5.20 -11.09 -1.98
CA LEU A 37 4.84 -12.51 -1.88
C LEU A 37 6.02 -13.38 -2.29
N GLY A 38 6.55 -14.17 -1.39
CA GLY A 38 7.75 -14.95 -1.63
C GLY A 38 8.93 -14.04 -2.00
N ASN A 39 9.63 -14.39 -3.08
CA ASN A 39 10.74 -13.59 -3.59
C ASN A 39 10.31 -12.36 -4.38
N GLU A 40 9.00 -12.18 -4.64
CA GLU A 40 8.47 -11.06 -5.41
C GLU A 40 7.99 -9.94 -4.48
N ILE A 41 8.83 -8.92 -4.34
CA ILE A 41 8.51 -7.74 -3.52
C ILE A 41 7.47 -6.85 -4.22
N PHE A 42 7.53 -6.78 -5.56
CA PHE A 42 6.60 -6.02 -6.36
C PHE A 42 5.34 -6.84 -6.62
N SER A 43 4.31 -6.67 -5.77
CA SER A 43 3.14 -7.55 -5.72
C SER A 43 2.43 -7.76 -7.06
N VAL A 44 2.43 -6.78 -7.96
CA VAL A 44 1.81 -6.91 -9.30
C VAL A 44 2.47 -7.96 -10.18
N LYS A 45 3.73 -8.32 -9.90
CA LYS A 45 4.46 -9.38 -10.62
C LYS A 45 4.31 -10.74 -9.96
N ALA A 46 3.81 -10.80 -8.73
CA ALA A 46 3.59 -12.07 -8.05
C ALA A 46 2.51 -12.88 -8.78
N LYS A 47 2.78 -14.17 -8.97
CA LYS A 47 1.94 -15.06 -9.78
C LYS A 47 0.43 -14.96 -9.51
N PRO A 48 -0.06 -14.89 -8.25
CA PRO A 48 -1.50 -14.80 -8.00
C PRO A 48 -2.14 -13.50 -8.49
N PHE A 49 -1.35 -12.45 -8.74
CA PHE A 49 -1.81 -11.10 -9.07
C PHE A 49 -1.51 -10.68 -10.50
N THR A 50 -0.94 -11.58 -11.32
CA THR A 50 -0.82 -11.37 -12.77
C THR A 50 -2.20 -11.34 -13.41
N ASP A 51 -2.37 -10.63 -14.52
CA ASP A 51 -3.65 -10.50 -15.23
C ASP A 51 -4.31 -11.86 -15.53
N GLU A 52 -3.51 -12.89 -15.79
CA GLU A 52 -3.98 -14.25 -16.05
C GLU A 52 -4.60 -14.92 -14.80
N GLN A 53 -3.95 -14.76 -13.63
CA GLN A 53 -4.34 -15.47 -12.40
C GLN A 53 -5.27 -14.66 -11.50
N LEU A 54 -5.33 -13.35 -11.68
CA LEU A 54 -6.06 -12.43 -10.83
C LEU A 54 -7.56 -12.77 -10.70
N PRO A 55 -8.28 -13.16 -11.77
CA PRO A 55 -9.70 -13.56 -11.64
C PRO A 55 -9.90 -14.74 -10.68
N ALA A 56 -9.03 -15.74 -10.75
CA ALA A 56 -9.08 -16.90 -9.85
C ALA A 56 -8.73 -16.52 -8.41
N THR A 57 -7.78 -15.60 -8.22
CA THR A 57 -7.42 -15.07 -6.90
C THR A 57 -8.58 -14.30 -6.27
N VAL A 58 -9.24 -13.42 -7.03
CA VAL A 58 -10.40 -12.66 -6.54
C VAL A 58 -11.55 -13.59 -6.14
N GLU A 59 -11.85 -14.60 -6.96
CA GLU A 59 -12.90 -15.57 -6.65
C GLU A 59 -12.54 -16.40 -5.40
N LYS A 60 -11.28 -16.81 -5.25
CA LYS A 60 -10.80 -17.51 -4.05
C LYS A 60 -10.98 -16.65 -2.79
N LEU A 61 -10.55 -15.40 -2.81
CA LEU A 61 -10.72 -14.47 -1.68
C LEU A 61 -12.19 -14.31 -1.31
N ARG A 62 -13.06 -14.10 -2.31
CA ARG A 62 -14.50 -14.00 -2.12
C ARG A 62 -15.08 -15.25 -1.47
N SER A 63 -14.72 -16.45 -1.94
CA SER A 63 -15.20 -17.73 -1.40
C SER A 63 -14.81 -17.95 0.06
N LEU A 64 -13.72 -17.32 0.51
CA LEU A 64 -13.22 -17.38 1.87
C LEU A 64 -13.71 -16.20 2.74
N ASN A 65 -14.45 -15.23 2.18
CA ASN A 65 -14.80 -13.95 2.80
C ASN A 65 -13.57 -13.18 3.32
N LEU A 66 -12.49 -13.17 2.53
CA LEU A 66 -11.28 -12.42 2.79
C LEU A 66 -11.21 -11.19 1.88
N GLU A 67 -10.81 -10.05 2.45
CA GLU A 67 -10.59 -8.79 1.73
C GLU A 67 -9.09 -8.49 1.62
N ILE A 68 -8.74 -7.67 0.64
CA ILE A 68 -7.43 -7.01 0.58
C ILE A 68 -7.67 -5.52 0.91
N PRO A 69 -7.58 -5.10 2.17
CA PRO A 69 -7.87 -3.71 2.54
C PRO A 69 -6.79 -2.74 2.05
N CYS A 70 -5.53 -3.17 2.03
CA CYS A 70 -4.38 -2.35 1.72
C CYS A 70 -3.33 -3.14 0.94
N ILE A 71 -2.65 -2.44 0.02
CA ILE A 71 -1.43 -2.92 -0.62
C ILE A 71 -0.29 -1.99 -0.21
N SER A 72 0.73 -2.55 0.43
CA SER A 72 1.91 -1.80 0.85
C SER A 72 2.96 -1.78 -0.26
N SER A 73 3.19 -0.59 -0.83
CA SER A 73 4.21 -0.39 -1.87
C SER A 73 5.59 -0.14 -1.28
N GLY A 74 6.63 -0.23 -2.14
CA GLY A 74 7.98 0.26 -1.84
C GLY A 74 8.20 1.71 -2.27
N ALA A 75 7.20 2.36 -2.86
CA ALA A 75 7.31 3.73 -3.36
C ALA A 75 7.71 4.68 -2.23
N CYS A 76 8.88 5.31 -2.38
CA CYS A 76 9.44 6.25 -1.40
C CYS A 76 9.65 7.61 -2.05
N LEU A 77 9.02 8.65 -1.50
CA LEU A 77 9.04 10.00 -2.05
C LEU A 77 10.25 10.84 -1.62
N LYS A 78 11.05 10.37 -0.64
CA LYS A 78 12.25 11.08 -0.17
C LYS A 78 13.22 11.42 -1.29
N PHE A 79 13.36 10.54 -2.27
CA PHE A 79 14.40 10.62 -3.32
C PHE A 79 13.85 11.31 -4.57
N LYS A 80 14.31 12.57 -4.78
CA LYS A 80 13.82 13.40 -5.90
C LYS A 80 14.13 12.80 -7.28
N ASP A 81 15.30 12.18 -7.42
CA ASP A 81 15.79 11.53 -8.64
C ASP A 81 15.07 10.21 -8.96
N ARG A 82 14.35 9.65 -8.00
CA ARG A 82 13.59 8.39 -8.15
C ARG A 82 12.08 8.57 -8.15
N PHE A 83 11.60 9.81 -8.27
CA PHE A 83 10.15 10.05 -8.27
C PHE A 83 9.41 9.30 -9.38
N ALA A 84 9.98 9.25 -10.59
CA ALA A 84 9.36 8.52 -11.71
C ALA A 84 9.18 7.01 -11.43
N GLU A 85 10.12 6.39 -10.69
CA GLU A 85 10.00 5.00 -10.28
C GLU A 85 8.86 4.84 -9.26
N ALA A 86 8.79 5.74 -8.26
CA ALA A 86 7.74 5.73 -7.26
C ALA A 86 6.35 5.98 -7.87
N GLU A 87 6.22 6.93 -8.80
CA GLU A 87 4.99 7.22 -9.53
C GLU A 87 4.52 6.02 -10.36
N ASN A 88 5.43 5.35 -11.08
CA ASN A 88 5.11 4.14 -11.82
C ASN A 88 4.65 3.01 -10.90
N GLU A 89 5.35 2.79 -9.77
CA GLU A 89 4.95 1.79 -8.79
C GLU A 89 3.55 2.07 -8.23
N VAL A 90 3.28 3.31 -7.81
CA VAL A 90 1.95 3.71 -7.32
C VAL A 90 0.87 3.48 -8.39
N THR A 91 1.17 3.78 -9.66
CA THR A 91 0.23 3.58 -10.77
C THR A 91 -0.13 2.10 -10.94
N GLU A 92 0.86 1.21 -10.97
CA GLU A 92 0.63 -0.23 -11.10
C GLU A 92 -0.12 -0.81 -9.89
N TYR A 93 0.24 -0.36 -8.68
CA TYR A 93 -0.46 -0.77 -7.46
C TYR A 93 -1.89 -0.23 -7.39
N ALA A 94 -2.16 0.98 -7.90
CA ALA A 94 -3.50 1.53 -7.95
C ALA A 94 -4.42 0.72 -8.87
N ARG A 95 -3.91 0.29 -10.03
CA ARG A 95 -4.62 -0.61 -10.95
C ARG A 95 -4.91 -1.96 -10.31
N LEU A 96 -3.93 -2.55 -9.63
CA LEU A 96 -4.11 -3.83 -8.92
C LEU A 96 -5.12 -3.68 -7.78
N ALA A 97 -5.00 -2.61 -6.98
CA ALA A 97 -5.92 -2.31 -5.88
C ALA A 97 -7.36 -2.19 -6.37
N ASN A 98 -7.60 -1.48 -7.47
CA ASN A 98 -8.92 -1.36 -8.08
C ASN A 98 -9.48 -2.74 -8.47
N LYS A 99 -8.68 -3.60 -9.11
CA LYS A 99 -9.08 -4.96 -9.51
C LYS A 99 -9.36 -5.87 -8.31
N LEU A 100 -8.64 -5.70 -7.19
CA LEU A 100 -8.82 -6.47 -5.94
C LEU A 100 -9.92 -5.90 -5.03
N GLY A 101 -10.42 -4.68 -5.30
CA GLY A 101 -11.32 -3.95 -4.42
C GLY A 101 -10.63 -3.40 -3.17
N ALA A 102 -9.30 -3.26 -3.18
CA ALA A 102 -8.54 -2.65 -2.10
C ALA A 102 -8.77 -1.13 -2.07
N SER A 103 -8.98 -0.59 -0.87
CA SER A 103 -9.25 0.83 -0.68
C SER A 103 -8.00 1.68 -0.49
N TYR A 104 -6.90 1.05 -0.07
CA TYR A 104 -5.71 1.75 0.39
C TYR A 104 -4.42 1.24 -0.26
N ILE A 105 -3.50 2.18 -0.48
CA ILE A 105 -2.11 1.88 -0.86
C ILE A 105 -1.21 2.61 0.12
N ARG A 106 -0.36 1.87 0.85
CA ARG A 106 0.65 2.46 1.70
C ARG A 106 1.84 2.90 0.84
N ILE A 107 2.34 4.11 1.09
CA ILE A 107 3.53 4.72 0.50
C ILE A 107 4.45 5.27 1.58
N LEU A 108 5.71 5.49 1.25
CA LEU A 108 6.72 6.05 2.15
C LEU A 108 7.05 7.48 1.74
N ALA A 109 7.00 8.42 2.70
CA ALA A 109 7.56 9.75 2.52
C ALA A 109 9.01 9.85 3.02
N ASP A 110 9.40 8.96 3.97
CA ASP A 110 10.79 8.73 4.39
C ASP A 110 11.04 7.22 4.46
N LEU A 111 12.26 6.78 4.15
CA LEU A 111 12.59 5.35 4.04
C LEU A 111 12.91 4.69 5.39
N ALA A 112 13.62 5.42 6.26
CA ALA A 112 14.09 4.86 7.53
C ALA A 112 12.94 4.64 8.53
N PRO A 113 12.95 3.57 9.34
CA PRO A 113 11.93 3.38 10.38
C PRO A 113 12.03 4.41 11.51
N ALA A 114 13.20 5.00 11.73
CA ALA A 114 13.44 6.10 12.66
C ALA A 114 13.97 7.33 11.91
N PRO A 115 13.85 8.55 12.46
CA PRO A 115 14.36 9.75 11.81
C PRO A 115 15.84 9.61 11.44
N ASP A 116 16.13 9.75 10.14
CA ASP A 116 17.49 9.69 9.60
C ASP A 116 17.66 10.70 8.46
N GLY A 117 18.44 11.75 8.73
CA GLY A 117 18.68 12.84 7.80
C GLY A 117 17.50 13.78 7.63
N GLU A 118 17.54 14.56 6.56
CA GLU A 118 16.53 15.58 6.25
C GLU A 118 15.57 15.09 5.15
N VAL A 119 14.34 15.57 5.23
CA VAL A 119 13.31 15.41 4.21
C VAL A 119 12.73 16.78 3.88
N ASP A 120 12.62 17.07 2.60
CA ASP A 120 12.03 18.31 2.08
C ASP A 120 10.50 18.18 2.04
N ASP A 121 9.83 18.73 3.05
CA ASP A 121 8.37 18.63 3.21
C ASP A 121 7.62 19.26 2.03
N ASP A 122 8.10 20.35 1.44
CA ASP A 122 7.43 20.98 0.31
C ASP A 122 7.54 20.10 -0.95
N TYR A 123 8.67 19.44 -1.14
CA TYR A 123 8.82 18.45 -2.20
C TYR A 123 7.89 17.24 -1.99
N ILE A 124 7.74 16.76 -0.75
CA ILE A 124 6.78 15.66 -0.44
C ILE A 124 5.36 16.10 -0.76
N VAL A 125 4.96 17.32 -0.39
CA VAL A 125 3.64 17.88 -0.73
C VAL A 125 3.41 17.89 -2.23
N ASP A 126 4.38 18.38 -3.02
CA ASP A 126 4.27 18.45 -4.47
C ASP A 126 4.23 17.06 -5.11
N SER A 127 5.01 16.11 -4.58
CA SER A 127 5.00 14.71 -5.01
C SER A 127 3.65 14.05 -4.74
N LEU A 128 3.08 14.22 -3.55
CA LEU A 128 1.77 13.71 -3.21
C LEU A 128 0.68 14.29 -4.10
N LYS A 129 0.71 15.61 -4.39
CA LYS A 129 -0.24 16.24 -5.31
C LYS A 129 -0.20 15.65 -6.72
N LYS A 130 0.99 15.26 -7.22
CA LYS A 130 1.13 14.59 -8.52
C LYS A 130 0.52 13.18 -8.51
N LEU A 131 0.53 12.49 -7.37
CA LEU A 131 -0.03 11.14 -7.23
C LEU A 131 -1.55 11.14 -6.99
N VAL A 132 -2.15 12.26 -6.55
CA VAL A 132 -3.60 12.37 -6.29
C VAL A 132 -4.46 11.96 -7.49
N PRO A 133 -4.20 12.42 -8.74
CA PRO A 133 -5.00 12.00 -9.89
C PRO A 133 -5.01 10.48 -10.11
N ILE A 134 -3.88 9.80 -9.88
CA ILE A 134 -3.77 8.35 -9.99
C ILE A 134 -4.69 7.67 -8.96
N ALA A 135 -4.69 8.18 -7.73
CA ALA A 135 -5.52 7.68 -6.66
C ALA A 135 -7.02 7.90 -6.92
N GLU A 136 -7.38 9.06 -7.50
CA GLU A 136 -8.75 9.39 -7.87
C GLU A 136 -9.28 8.49 -8.99
N GLU A 137 -8.50 8.32 -10.06
CA GLU A 137 -8.84 7.49 -11.22
C GLU A 137 -9.10 6.03 -10.82
N ASN A 138 -8.32 5.49 -9.89
CA ASN A 138 -8.42 4.12 -9.44
C ASN A 138 -9.26 3.93 -8.17
N ASN A 139 -9.88 5.01 -7.67
CA ASN A 139 -10.71 5.02 -6.46
C ASN A 139 -10.02 4.46 -5.21
N VAL A 140 -8.72 4.70 -5.06
CA VAL A 140 -7.91 4.33 -3.88
C VAL A 140 -7.56 5.57 -3.05
N THR A 141 -7.07 5.35 -1.84
CA THR A 141 -6.48 6.38 -0.98
C THR A 141 -5.04 6.02 -0.68
N LEU A 142 -4.13 6.95 -0.89
CA LEU A 142 -2.72 6.80 -0.54
C LEU A 142 -2.55 7.07 0.96
N LEU A 143 -1.92 6.14 1.67
CA LEU A 143 -1.62 6.28 3.09
C LEU A 143 -0.12 6.45 3.27
N VAL A 144 0.29 7.61 3.75
CA VAL A 144 1.68 7.87 4.12
C VAL A 144 1.98 7.20 5.46
N GLU A 145 2.97 6.30 5.47
CA GLU A 145 3.40 5.63 6.70
C GLU A 145 4.06 6.62 7.66
N THR A 146 3.69 6.53 8.95
CA THR A 146 4.31 7.28 10.04
C THR A 146 5.71 6.76 10.35
N ASN A 147 6.64 7.02 9.43
CA ASN A 147 7.97 6.45 9.33
C ASN A 147 9.03 7.57 9.23
N GLY A 148 10.24 7.32 9.67
CA GLY A 148 11.34 8.28 9.61
C GLY A 148 11.03 9.59 10.32
N VAL A 149 11.26 10.73 9.66
CA VAL A 149 10.95 12.07 10.23
C VAL A 149 9.46 12.28 10.47
N TYR A 150 8.59 11.49 9.83
CA TYR A 150 7.13 11.54 9.99
C TYR A 150 6.60 10.70 11.15
N CYS A 151 7.49 10.09 11.97
CA CYS A 151 7.15 9.69 13.33
C CYS A 151 6.69 10.90 14.18
N ASP A 152 7.14 12.12 13.83
CA ASP A 152 6.46 13.36 14.24
C ASP A 152 5.14 13.50 13.46
N THR A 153 4.08 12.96 14.03
CA THR A 153 2.74 13.01 13.42
C THR A 153 2.20 14.42 13.23
N ALA A 154 2.66 15.39 14.04
CA ALA A 154 2.30 16.81 13.85
C ALA A 154 2.98 17.37 12.58
N ARG A 155 4.21 16.94 12.26
CA ARG A 155 4.88 17.27 10.99
C ARG A 155 4.12 16.66 9.81
N LEU A 156 3.76 15.37 9.90
CA LEU A 156 2.99 14.71 8.85
C LEU A 156 1.64 15.39 8.63
N ALA A 157 0.92 15.75 9.69
CA ALA A 157 -0.36 16.44 9.57
C ALA A 157 -0.22 17.76 8.78
N ARG A 158 0.83 18.55 9.02
CA ARG A 158 1.09 19.78 8.26
C ARG A 158 1.34 19.52 6.78
N VAL A 159 2.02 18.42 6.43
CA VAL A 159 2.22 18.00 5.04
C VAL A 159 0.88 17.64 4.40
N LEU A 160 0.09 16.79 5.04
CA LEU A 160 -1.22 16.36 4.54
C LEU A 160 -2.19 17.54 4.37
N ASP A 161 -2.20 18.48 5.31
CA ASP A 161 -3.01 19.72 5.24
C ASP A 161 -2.65 20.57 4.01
N LYS A 162 -1.36 20.62 3.62
CA LYS A 162 -0.91 21.33 2.41
C LYS A 162 -1.31 20.61 1.11
N VAL A 163 -1.45 19.28 1.13
CA VAL A 163 -1.89 18.49 -0.04
C VAL A 163 -3.36 18.76 -0.36
N ARG A 164 -4.20 18.92 0.65
CA ARG A 164 -5.64 19.24 0.54
C ARG A 164 -6.43 18.24 -0.31
N SER A 165 -6.16 16.96 -0.19
CA SER A 165 -6.88 15.90 -0.88
C SER A 165 -7.41 14.86 0.10
N ARG A 166 -8.65 14.38 -0.14
CA ARG A 166 -9.22 13.24 0.59
C ARG A 166 -8.65 11.89 0.14
N LYS A 167 -7.85 11.90 -0.93
CA LYS A 167 -7.20 10.71 -1.47
C LYS A 167 -5.79 10.49 -0.90
N VAL A 168 -5.42 11.27 0.12
CA VAL A 168 -4.17 11.11 0.86
C VAL A 168 -4.47 11.15 2.35
N GLY A 169 -3.91 10.21 3.10
CA GLY A 169 -4.03 10.10 4.55
C GLY A 169 -2.76 9.56 5.18
N ALA A 170 -2.84 9.14 6.44
CA ALA A 170 -1.73 8.54 7.19
C ALA A 170 -2.09 7.13 7.69
N ILE A 171 -1.05 6.32 7.93
CA ILE A 171 -1.14 5.00 8.56
C ILE A 171 0.00 4.85 9.58
#